data_d5bc2536111fcbb02d48f8f71807ade2
#
_entry.id   d5bc2536111fcbb02d48f8f71807ade2
#
_cell.length_a   1.000
_cell.length_b   1.000
_cell.length_c   1.000
_cell.angle_alpha   90.00
_cell.angle_beta   90.00
_cell.angle_gamma   90.00
#
_symmetry.space_group_name_H-M   'P 1'
#
loop_
_entity.id
_entity.type
_entity.pdbx_description
1 polymer ?
#
loop_
_entity_poly.entity_id
_entity_poly.type
_entity_poly.pdbx_seq_one_letter_code
_entity_poly.pdbx_strand_id
1 'polypeptide(L)'
;MRFSFMLENLSKPVIVTGSQIPLSQLRSDGQENLLNSLYIAANYPINEVGLYFNNKLFRGNRSIKAYADGFNAFDSPNLPPLLEAGINIKLIEGKISEPVSLPLKLAQITPQPIGVVHLYPGISVELIKNIIKQPVKALIIRSYGVGNAPQNQAMLDCLKQANDDGIVIVNCSQCIKGTVNMKGYATGNALSKIGVISGNDMTLEATLTK
;
A
#
# COMPACT_ATOMS: atom_id res chain seq x y z
N MET A 1 -2.95 -6.55 3.46
CA MET A 1 -2.73 -5.12 3.65
C MET A 1 -3.59 -4.53 4.77
N ARG A 2 -4.92 -4.62 4.68
CA ARG A 2 -5.84 -4.11 5.69
C ARG A 2 -5.52 -4.62 7.10
N PHE A 3 -5.25 -5.92 7.26
CA PHE A 3 -4.87 -6.50 8.54
C PHE A 3 -3.62 -5.88 9.17
N SER A 4 -2.67 -5.37 8.37
CA SER A 4 -1.47 -4.70 8.89
C SER A 4 -1.78 -3.41 9.67
N PHE A 5 -2.93 -2.80 9.42
CA PHE A 5 -3.38 -1.59 10.13
C PHE A 5 -4.48 -1.88 11.16
N MET A 6 -5.08 -3.08 11.12
CA MET A 6 -6.11 -3.50 12.09
C MET A 6 -5.55 -4.20 13.33
N LEU A 7 -4.44 -4.94 13.16
CA LEU A 7 -3.85 -5.76 14.20
C LEU A 7 -2.74 -4.98 14.89
N GLU A 8 -3.05 -4.35 16.00
CA GLU A 8 -2.07 -3.67 16.86
C GLU A 8 -1.49 -4.65 17.89
N ASN A 9 -0.23 -4.51 18.25
CA ASN A 9 0.49 -5.35 19.20
C ASN A 9 0.54 -6.84 18.79
N LEU A 10 0.75 -7.09 17.51
CA LEU A 10 0.84 -8.44 16.98
C LEU A 10 2.10 -9.14 17.51
N SER A 11 1.94 -10.24 18.23
CA SER A 11 3.04 -11.03 18.83
C SER A 11 3.32 -12.33 18.08
N LYS A 12 2.58 -12.63 17.02
CA LYS A 12 2.69 -13.83 16.20
C LYS A 12 2.51 -13.47 14.72
N PRO A 13 3.08 -14.24 13.78
CA PRO A 13 2.88 -13.98 12.38
C PRO A 13 1.42 -14.18 11.96
N VAL A 14 0.94 -13.29 11.12
CA VAL A 14 -0.30 -13.48 10.36
C VAL A 14 0.08 -13.52 8.90
N ILE A 15 -0.02 -14.69 8.27
CA ILE A 15 0.40 -14.89 6.87
C ILE A 15 -0.84 -15.04 5.99
N VAL A 16 -0.98 -14.14 5.03
CA VAL A 16 -1.96 -14.23 3.96
C VAL A 16 -1.27 -14.91 2.77
N THR A 17 -1.93 -15.89 2.19
CA THR A 17 -1.44 -16.58 0.99
C THR A 17 -2.58 -16.95 0.06
N GLY A 18 -2.26 -17.49 -1.10
CA GLY A 18 -3.20 -17.94 -2.09
C GLY A 18 -2.50 -18.62 -3.27
N SER A 19 -3.16 -18.72 -4.40
CA SER A 19 -2.61 -19.29 -5.62
C SER A 19 -3.10 -18.58 -6.87
N GLN A 20 -2.33 -18.66 -7.94
CA GLN A 20 -2.76 -18.21 -9.27
C GLN A 20 -3.60 -19.30 -9.95
N ILE A 21 -3.25 -20.56 -9.75
CA ILE A 21 -4.01 -21.72 -10.24
C ILE A 21 -4.73 -22.34 -9.05
N PRO A 22 -6.06 -22.57 -9.14
CA PRO A 22 -6.82 -23.17 -8.05
C PRO A 22 -6.20 -24.47 -7.53
N LEU A 23 -6.28 -24.70 -6.22
CA LEU A 23 -5.62 -25.84 -5.56
C LEU A 23 -6.07 -27.20 -6.11
N SER A 24 -7.26 -27.28 -6.66
CA SER A 24 -7.83 -28.48 -7.29
C SER A 24 -7.28 -28.78 -8.69
N GLN A 25 -6.51 -27.88 -9.28
CA GLN A 25 -5.98 -28.05 -10.63
C GLN A 25 -4.54 -28.56 -10.62
N LEU A 26 -4.18 -29.28 -11.71
CA LEU A 26 -2.93 -30.02 -11.86
C LEU A 26 -1.81 -29.02 -11.95
N ARG A 27 -1.31 -28.20 -11.76
CA ARG A 27 -0.19 -27.24 -11.81
C ARG A 27 -0.38 -26.10 -10.82
N SER A 28 -1.19 -26.35 -9.81
CA SER A 28 -1.42 -25.34 -8.77
C SER A 28 -0.15 -24.99 -8.02
N ASP A 29 0.12 -23.71 -7.88
CA ASP A 29 1.12 -23.14 -6.98
C ASP A 29 0.62 -23.06 -5.52
N GLY A 30 -0.65 -23.42 -5.30
CA GLY A 30 -1.30 -23.25 -3.99
C GLY A 30 -0.78 -24.19 -2.91
N GLN A 31 -0.41 -25.42 -3.25
CA GLN A 31 0.09 -26.38 -2.29
C GLN A 31 1.43 -25.91 -1.68
N GLU A 32 2.36 -25.49 -2.52
CA GLU A 32 3.66 -24.97 -2.09
C GLU A 32 3.50 -23.69 -1.29
N ASN A 33 2.69 -22.74 -1.76
CA ASN A 33 2.41 -21.50 -1.06
C ASN A 33 1.81 -21.76 0.33
N LEU A 34 0.87 -22.71 0.45
CA LEU A 34 0.24 -23.05 1.71
C LEU A 34 1.21 -23.72 2.69
N LEU A 35 1.93 -24.74 2.24
CA LEU A 35 2.86 -25.48 3.10
C LEU A 35 4.00 -24.61 3.63
N ASN A 36 4.61 -23.80 2.77
CA ASN A 36 5.63 -22.85 3.19
C ASN A 36 5.07 -21.79 4.15
N SER A 37 3.88 -21.29 3.92
CA SER A 37 3.23 -20.33 4.82
C SER A 37 3.01 -20.91 6.22
N LEU A 38 2.55 -22.16 6.33
CA LEU A 38 2.37 -22.86 7.60
C LEU A 38 3.70 -23.09 8.30
N TYR A 39 4.71 -23.54 7.55
CA TYR A 39 6.04 -23.76 8.10
C TYR A 39 6.67 -22.47 8.64
N ILE A 40 6.58 -21.39 7.88
CA ILE A 40 7.08 -20.06 8.27
C ILE A 40 6.35 -19.57 9.52
N ALA A 41 5.01 -19.67 9.53
CA ALA A 41 4.22 -19.22 10.67
C ALA A 41 4.57 -19.98 11.98
N ALA A 42 4.94 -21.25 11.86
CA ALA A 42 5.30 -22.07 13.01
C ALA A 42 6.74 -21.86 13.52
N ASN A 43 7.69 -21.53 12.64
CA ASN A 43 9.11 -21.57 12.96
C ASN A 43 9.80 -20.19 12.96
N TYR A 44 9.17 -19.14 12.44
CA TYR A 44 9.76 -17.80 12.34
C TYR A 44 8.93 -16.79 13.14
N PRO A 45 9.47 -16.19 14.20
CA PRO A 45 8.76 -15.25 15.06
C PRO A 45 8.65 -13.86 14.41
N ILE A 46 7.92 -13.76 13.32
CA ILE A 46 7.69 -12.53 12.59
C ILE A 46 6.41 -11.89 13.12
N ASN A 47 6.52 -10.82 13.91
CA ASN A 47 5.38 -10.15 14.54
C ASN A 47 4.73 -9.12 13.58
N GLU A 48 4.50 -9.55 12.35
CA GLU A 48 3.93 -8.72 11.28
C GLU A 48 2.86 -9.49 10.49
N VAL A 49 2.01 -8.74 9.81
CA VAL A 49 1.15 -9.31 8.77
C VAL A 49 1.98 -9.43 7.50
N GLY A 50 2.18 -10.65 7.03
CA GLY A 50 2.90 -10.99 5.81
C GLY A 50 2.00 -11.47 4.69
N LEU A 51 2.42 -11.26 3.45
CA LEU A 51 1.89 -11.89 2.26
C LEU A 51 2.94 -12.85 1.70
N TYR A 52 2.65 -14.15 1.77
CA TYR A 52 3.51 -15.17 1.18
C TYR A 52 3.03 -15.56 -0.20
N PHE A 53 3.91 -15.46 -1.18
CA PHE A 53 3.61 -15.87 -2.55
C PHE A 53 4.90 -16.13 -3.33
N ASN A 54 4.93 -17.20 -4.14
CA ASN A 54 6.06 -17.51 -5.02
C ASN A 54 7.41 -17.41 -4.27
N ASN A 55 7.55 -18.19 -3.20
CA ASN A 55 8.78 -18.31 -2.39
C ASN A 55 9.25 -17.04 -1.67
N LYS A 56 8.39 -16.04 -1.51
CA LYS A 56 8.71 -14.79 -0.82
C LYS A 56 7.64 -14.41 0.18
N LEU A 57 8.08 -13.96 1.36
CA LEU A 57 7.21 -13.34 2.36
C LEU A 57 7.42 -11.84 2.33
N PHE A 58 6.43 -11.12 1.86
CA PHE A 58 6.42 -9.64 1.84
C PHE A 58 5.69 -9.08 3.06
N ARG A 59 6.07 -7.87 3.52
CA ARG A 59 5.23 -7.13 4.45
C ARG A 59 3.86 -6.84 3.83
N GLY A 60 2.79 -7.14 4.55
CA GLY A 60 1.44 -7.00 4.03
C GLY A 60 1.07 -5.58 3.61
N ASN A 61 1.56 -4.55 4.30
CA ASN A 61 1.34 -3.15 3.96
C ASN A 61 2.33 -2.57 2.95
N ARG A 62 3.24 -3.41 2.41
CA ARG A 62 4.25 -2.97 1.41
C ARG A 62 4.11 -3.72 0.09
N SER A 63 3.21 -4.69 0.03
CA SER A 63 3.00 -5.55 -1.14
C SER A 63 1.99 -4.94 -2.12
N ILE A 64 2.15 -5.31 -3.38
CA ILE A 64 1.25 -4.95 -4.48
C ILE A 64 1.05 -6.16 -5.39
N LYS A 65 -0.12 -6.30 -6.02
CA LYS A 65 -0.33 -7.24 -7.12
C LYS A 65 0.36 -6.68 -8.36
N ALA A 66 1.54 -7.22 -8.68
CA ALA A 66 2.40 -6.71 -9.76
C ALA A 66 2.09 -7.35 -11.12
N TYR A 67 1.69 -8.64 -11.13
CA TYR A 67 1.42 -9.38 -12.35
C TYR A 67 0.04 -10.03 -12.29
N ALA A 68 -0.66 -9.97 -13.41
CA ALA A 68 -2.01 -10.53 -13.52
C ALA A 68 -1.98 -12.06 -13.71
N ASP A 69 -1.02 -12.58 -14.45
CA ASP A 69 -0.97 -13.93 -15.02
C ASP A 69 0.30 -14.73 -14.70
N GLY A 70 1.24 -14.19 -13.94
CA GLY A 70 2.46 -14.89 -13.52
C GLY A 70 2.38 -15.48 -12.11
N PHE A 71 3.14 -16.53 -11.82
CA PHE A 71 3.26 -17.07 -10.46
C PHE A 71 3.91 -16.09 -9.50
N ASN A 72 4.78 -15.20 -9.98
CA ASN A 72 5.33 -14.07 -9.24
C ASN A 72 4.34 -12.89 -9.14
N ALA A 73 3.09 -13.19 -8.80
CA ALA A 73 1.96 -12.28 -8.88
C ALA A 73 2.09 -11.03 -8.00
N PHE A 74 2.83 -11.12 -6.91
CA PHE A 74 3.02 -10.03 -5.95
C PHE A 74 4.47 -9.58 -5.88
N ASP A 75 4.65 -8.30 -5.53
CA ASP A 75 5.96 -7.68 -5.29
C ASP A 75 5.88 -6.69 -4.13
N SER A 76 7.03 -6.31 -3.60
CA SER A 76 7.20 -5.24 -2.63
C SER A 76 8.19 -4.21 -3.19
N PRO A 77 7.68 -3.19 -3.90
CA PRO A 77 8.53 -2.35 -4.75
C PRO A 77 9.60 -1.55 -4.00
N ASN A 78 9.29 -1.08 -2.79
CA ASN A 78 10.12 -0.17 -2.03
C ASN A 78 10.85 -0.81 -0.84
N LEU A 79 10.53 -2.06 -0.50
CA LEU A 79 11.22 -2.82 0.54
C LEU A 79 11.46 -4.26 0.07
N PRO A 80 12.60 -4.87 0.43
CA PRO A 80 12.83 -6.28 0.15
C PRO A 80 11.81 -7.17 0.87
N PRO A 81 11.64 -8.43 0.46
CA PRO A 81 10.85 -9.39 1.21
C PRO A 81 11.46 -9.61 2.60
N LEU A 82 10.64 -9.98 3.57
CA LEU A 82 11.07 -10.37 4.90
C LEU A 82 11.87 -11.66 4.88
N LEU A 83 11.50 -12.57 3.97
CA LEU A 83 12.03 -13.91 3.91
C LEU A 83 11.92 -14.46 2.49
N GLU A 84 12.90 -15.27 2.08
CA GLU A 84 12.86 -16.07 0.87
C GLU A 84 12.99 -17.56 1.19
N ALA A 85 12.09 -18.36 0.63
CA ALA A 85 12.06 -19.80 0.74
C ALA A 85 12.73 -20.44 -0.49
N GLY A 86 13.94 -20.91 -0.34
CA GLY A 86 14.64 -21.77 -1.29
C GLY A 86 14.83 -23.17 -0.69
N ILE A 87 15.94 -23.85 -0.99
CA ILE A 87 16.33 -25.07 -0.28
C ILE A 87 16.40 -24.78 1.22
N ASN A 88 16.97 -23.62 1.57
CA ASN A 88 16.95 -23.10 2.93
C ASN A 88 16.10 -21.83 2.95
N ILE A 89 15.35 -21.64 4.02
CA ILE A 89 14.61 -20.41 4.26
C ILE A 89 15.58 -19.36 4.84
N LYS A 90 15.66 -18.20 4.16
CA LYS A 90 16.55 -17.10 4.53
C LYS A 90 15.74 -15.86 4.91
N LEU A 91 16.00 -15.34 6.11
CA LEU A 91 15.58 -14.00 6.48
C LEU A 91 16.46 -13.00 5.69
N ILE A 92 15.83 -12.08 4.93
CA ILE A 92 16.56 -11.11 4.10
C ILE A 92 16.64 -9.75 4.79
N GLU A 93 15.55 -9.28 5.30
CA GLU A 93 15.49 -8.13 6.18
C GLU A 93 14.50 -8.42 7.29
N GLY A 94 15.00 -8.84 8.39
CA GLY A 94 14.13 -9.08 9.50
C GLY A 94 14.77 -8.50 10.74
N LYS A 95 14.40 -7.33 11.14
CA LYS A 95 14.25 -7.17 12.57
C LYS A 95 13.06 -8.05 12.91
N ILE A 96 13.38 -9.27 13.36
CA ILE A 96 12.42 -10.02 14.17
C ILE A 96 12.07 -9.06 15.29
N SER A 97 10.87 -8.49 15.21
CA SER A 97 10.42 -7.55 16.21
C SER A 97 10.43 -8.26 17.55
N GLU A 98 10.98 -7.62 18.58
CA GLU A 98 10.90 -8.14 19.95
C GLU A 98 9.44 -8.47 20.27
N PRO A 99 9.16 -9.53 21.01
CA PRO A 99 7.80 -9.89 21.38
C PRO A 99 7.10 -8.71 22.05
N VAL A 100 5.96 -8.34 21.53
CA VAL A 100 5.15 -7.26 22.13
C VAL A 100 4.47 -7.84 23.36
N SER A 101 4.71 -7.26 24.52
CA SER A 101 4.10 -7.69 25.79
C SER A 101 2.67 -7.23 25.99
N LEU A 102 2.20 -6.31 25.14
CA LEU A 102 0.83 -5.79 25.20
C LEU A 102 -0.16 -6.77 24.55
N PRO A 103 -1.42 -6.81 25.02
CA PRO A 103 -2.44 -7.65 24.42
C PRO A 103 -2.74 -7.22 22.99
N LEU A 104 -3.03 -8.20 22.13
CA LEU A 104 -3.49 -7.94 20.76
C LEU A 104 -4.72 -7.06 20.79
N LYS A 105 -4.70 -5.99 20.04
CA LYS A 105 -5.84 -5.08 19.88
C LYS A 105 -6.29 -5.06 18.43
N LEU A 106 -7.59 -5.18 18.22
CA LEU A 106 -8.20 -5.07 16.90
C LEU A 106 -8.75 -3.66 16.72
N ALA A 107 -8.11 -2.87 15.86
CA ALA A 107 -8.63 -1.58 15.44
C ALA A 107 -9.86 -1.76 14.55
N GLN A 108 -10.93 -1.07 14.88
CA GLN A 108 -12.13 -1.05 14.04
C GLN A 108 -11.88 -0.14 12.83
N ILE A 109 -12.12 -0.67 11.64
CA ILE A 109 -12.06 0.10 10.40
C ILE A 109 -13.49 0.32 9.90
N THR A 110 -13.90 1.57 9.87
CA THR A 110 -15.16 1.99 9.27
C THR A 110 -14.91 2.35 7.80
N PRO A 111 -15.65 1.76 6.85
CA PRO A 111 -15.56 2.16 5.44
C PRO A 111 -15.82 3.65 5.29
N GLN A 112 -14.91 4.34 4.60
CA GLN A 112 -15.03 5.76 4.29
C GLN A 112 -15.12 5.95 2.77
N PRO A 113 -15.89 6.93 2.30
CA PRO A 113 -15.92 7.28 0.87
C PRO A 113 -14.65 8.01 0.48
N ILE A 114 -13.76 7.31 -0.23
CA ILE A 114 -12.45 7.81 -0.68
C ILE A 114 -12.46 7.93 -2.20
N GLY A 115 -12.17 9.12 -2.72
CA GLY A 115 -11.92 9.34 -4.13
C GLY A 115 -10.47 9.01 -4.50
N VAL A 116 -10.26 8.49 -5.70
CA VAL A 116 -8.92 8.30 -6.28
C VAL A 116 -8.88 8.98 -7.63
N VAL A 117 -7.92 9.88 -7.81
CA VAL A 117 -7.69 10.52 -9.11
C VAL A 117 -6.28 10.18 -9.61
N HIS A 118 -6.22 9.64 -10.82
CA HIS A 118 -4.98 9.39 -11.54
C HIS A 118 -4.73 10.57 -12.47
N LEU A 119 -3.70 11.36 -12.22
CA LEU A 119 -3.37 12.53 -13.04
C LEU A 119 -2.86 12.08 -14.41
N TYR A 120 -3.32 12.77 -15.43
CA TYR A 120 -2.84 12.61 -16.81
C TYR A 120 -2.80 13.99 -17.51
N PRO A 121 -1.96 14.18 -18.53
CA PRO A 121 -1.92 15.43 -19.28
C PRO A 121 -3.30 15.81 -19.85
N GLY A 122 -3.76 17.02 -19.58
CA GLY A 122 -5.07 17.49 -20.01
C GLY A 122 -6.25 17.11 -19.10
N ILE A 123 -5.99 16.56 -17.92
CA ILE A 123 -7.07 16.30 -16.93
C ILE A 123 -7.83 17.59 -16.61
N SER A 124 -9.15 17.54 -16.66
CA SER A 124 -9.98 18.70 -16.37
C SER A 124 -10.20 18.89 -14.86
N VAL A 125 -10.26 20.14 -14.44
CA VAL A 125 -10.59 20.49 -13.05
C VAL A 125 -12.01 20.05 -12.69
N GLU A 126 -12.93 20.06 -13.63
CA GLU A 126 -14.31 19.61 -13.42
C GLU A 126 -14.40 18.12 -13.06
N LEU A 127 -13.50 17.29 -13.61
CA LEU A 127 -13.41 15.88 -13.21
C LEU A 127 -13.04 15.77 -11.72
N ILE A 128 -12.04 16.54 -11.29
CA ILE A 128 -11.59 16.56 -9.89
C ILE A 128 -12.72 17.05 -8.98
N LYS A 129 -13.39 18.16 -9.35
CA LYS A 129 -14.56 18.67 -8.61
C LYS A 129 -15.68 17.62 -8.47
N ASN A 130 -15.91 16.82 -9.49
CA ASN A 130 -16.93 15.78 -9.43
C ASN A 130 -16.52 14.61 -8.50
N ILE A 131 -15.24 14.28 -8.43
CA ILE A 131 -14.74 13.22 -7.54
C ILE A 131 -14.83 13.64 -6.07
N ILE A 132 -14.55 14.90 -5.73
CA ILE A 132 -14.54 15.42 -4.36
C ILE A 132 -15.92 15.86 -3.83
N LYS A 133 -16.99 15.68 -4.61
CA LYS A 133 -18.34 15.96 -4.11
C LYS A 133 -18.69 15.08 -2.92
N GLN A 134 -19.46 15.62 -1.99
CA GLN A 134 -19.96 14.85 -0.86
C GLN A 134 -20.66 13.55 -1.33
N PRO A 135 -20.50 12.44 -0.66
CA PRO A 135 -20.01 12.28 0.74
C PRO A 135 -18.49 12.01 0.88
N VAL A 136 -17.65 12.33 -0.11
CA VAL A 136 -16.20 12.02 -0.08
C VAL A 136 -15.52 12.65 1.15
N LYS A 137 -14.72 11.84 1.87
CA LYS A 137 -13.97 12.23 3.07
C LYS A 137 -12.48 12.32 2.82
N ALA A 138 -11.97 11.63 1.82
CA ALA A 138 -10.58 11.70 1.43
C ALA A 138 -10.41 11.59 -0.09
N LEU A 139 -9.33 12.16 -0.59
CA LEU A 139 -8.89 12.07 -1.99
C LEU A 139 -7.46 11.58 -2.05
N ILE A 140 -7.19 10.53 -2.80
CA ILE A 140 -5.85 10.13 -3.15
C ILE A 140 -5.53 10.61 -4.56
N ILE A 141 -4.50 11.44 -4.67
CA ILE A 141 -3.97 11.90 -5.96
C ILE A 141 -2.82 11.00 -6.34
N ARG A 142 -2.91 10.34 -7.50
CA ARG A 142 -1.80 9.65 -8.13
C ARG A 142 -1.09 10.59 -9.08
N SER A 143 0.04 11.12 -8.64
CA SER A 143 0.80 12.18 -9.31
C SER A 143 1.99 11.64 -10.11
N TYR A 144 2.62 12.49 -10.91
CA TYR A 144 3.75 12.13 -11.75
C TYR A 144 5.04 11.99 -10.93
N GLY A 145 5.84 10.96 -11.26
CA GLY A 145 7.19 10.78 -10.72
C GLY A 145 7.26 10.92 -9.21
N VAL A 146 8.03 11.87 -8.74
CA VAL A 146 8.28 12.12 -7.31
C VAL A 146 7.18 12.95 -6.60
N GLY A 147 6.00 13.06 -7.20
CA GLY A 147 4.89 13.78 -6.58
C GLY A 147 4.47 15.06 -7.31
N ASN A 148 4.80 15.19 -8.58
CA ASN A 148 4.48 16.37 -9.39
C ASN A 148 3.04 16.34 -9.93
N ALA A 149 2.45 17.52 -10.06
CA ALA A 149 1.13 17.75 -10.65
C ALA A 149 1.20 18.81 -11.74
N PRO A 150 0.18 18.93 -12.62
CA PRO A 150 0.10 20.04 -13.55
C PRO A 150 0.14 21.39 -12.83
N GLN A 151 0.83 22.38 -13.42
CA GLN A 151 0.81 23.77 -12.95
C GLN A 151 -0.50 24.44 -13.38
N ASN A 152 -1.58 24.16 -12.67
CA ASN A 152 -2.91 24.67 -12.95
C ASN A 152 -3.48 25.30 -11.69
N GLN A 153 -3.59 26.64 -11.67
CA GLN A 153 -4.07 27.37 -10.51
C GLN A 153 -5.50 26.97 -10.12
N ALA A 154 -6.39 26.79 -11.09
CA ALA A 154 -7.76 26.37 -10.81
C ALA A 154 -7.86 24.98 -10.16
N MET A 155 -6.92 24.06 -10.47
CA MET A 155 -6.80 22.78 -9.81
C MET A 155 -6.31 22.94 -8.36
N LEU A 156 -5.30 23.78 -8.14
CA LEU A 156 -4.77 24.06 -6.81
C LEU A 156 -5.84 24.71 -5.92
N ASP A 157 -6.58 25.67 -6.44
CA ASP A 157 -7.68 26.34 -5.72
C ASP A 157 -8.80 25.34 -5.37
N CYS A 158 -9.14 24.46 -6.29
CA CYS A 158 -10.12 23.39 -6.06
C CYS A 158 -9.69 22.42 -4.95
N LEU A 159 -8.43 21.97 -4.98
CA LEU A 159 -7.89 21.08 -3.96
C LEU A 159 -7.74 21.78 -2.60
N LYS A 160 -7.35 23.06 -2.62
CA LYS A 160 -7.29 23.86 -1.40
C LYS A 160 -8.64 23.97 -0.74
N GLN A 161 -9.67 24.36 -1.51
CA GLN A 161 -11.04 24.44 -1.00
C GLN A 161 -11.52 23.10 -0.42
N ALA A 162 -11.25 21.97 -1.13
CA ALA A 162 -11.61 20.65 -0.63
C ALA A 162 -10.92 20.32 0.72
N ASN A 163 -9.64 20.70 0.86
CA ASN A 163 -8.92 20.51 2.11
C ASN A 163 -9.46 21.40 3.25
N ASP A 164 -9.78 22.66 2.94
CA ASP A 164 -10.39 23.61 3.89
C ASP A 164 -11.79 23.11 4.33
N ASP A 165 -12.53 22.41 3.45
CA ASP A 165 -13.81 21.76 3.74
C ASP A 165 -13.66 20.41 4.50
N GLY A 166 -12.44 20.05 4.89
CA GLY A 166 -12.13 18.87 5.72
C GLY A 166 -11.92 17.57 4.95
N ILE A 167 -11.73 17.61 3.63
CA ILE A 167 -11.35 16.45 2.83
C ILE A 167 -9.85 16.21 2.97
N VAL A 168 -9.44 15.07 3.49
CA VAL A 168 -8.03 14.68 3.59
C VAL A 168 -7.50 14.37 2.19
N ILE A 169 -6.43 15.04 1.76
CA ILE A 169 -5.84 14.82 0.44
C ILE A 169 -4.44 14.25 0.57
N VAL A 170 -4.21 13.08 -0.03
CA VAL A 170 -2.91 12.39 0.00
C VAL A 170 -2.35 12.27 -1.41
N ASN A 171 -1.09 12.67 -1.56
CA ASN A 171 -0.35 12.56 -2.81
C ASN A 171 0.49 11.28 -2.85
N CYS A 172 0.17 10.36 -3.76
CA CYS A 172 0.90 9.13 -4.05
C CYS A 172 1.51 9.18 -5.45
N SER A 173 2.67 8.55 -5.63
CA SER A 173 3.26 8.42 -6.97
C SER A 173 2.47 7.44 -7.85
N GLN A 174 2.47 7.69 -9.16
CA GLN A 174 2.09 6.70 -10.18
C GLN A 174 3.18 5.65 -10.39
N CYS A 175 4.41 5.98 -10.04
CA CYS A 175 5.53 5.06 -10.16
C CYS A 175 5.38 3.89 -9.18
N ILE A 176 5.82 2.71 -9.61
CA ILE A 176 5.80 1.51 -8.79
C ILE A 176 6.85 1.61 -7.68
N LYS A 177 8.02 2.20 -7.98
CA LYS A 177 9.14 2.38 -7.03
C LYS A 177 9.42 3.85 -6.77
N GLY A 178 9.93 4.14 -5.60
CA GLY A 178 10.36 5.47 -5.19
C GLY A 178 9.46 6.09 -4.13
N THR A 179 9.76 7.32 -3.80
CA THR A 179 9.06 8.08 -2.75
C THR A 179 8.55 9.41 -3.28
N VAL A 180 7.44 9.87 -2.76
CA VAL A 180 6.92 11.21 -3.01
C VAL A 180 7.76 12.23 -2.24
N ASN A 181 8.43 13.12 -2.97
CA ASN A 181 9.19 14.26 -2.42
C ASN A 181 8.53 15.58 -2.82
N MET A 182 7.59 16.05 -2.00
CA MET A 182 6.86 17.29 -2.28
C MET A 182 7.69 18.56 -2.06
N LYS A 183 8.91 18.45 -1.53
CA LYS A 183 9.79 19.61 -1.28
C LYS A 183 10.81 19.82 -2.42
N GLY A 184 11.01 18.84 -3.28
CA GLY A 184 12.07 18.83 -4.30
C GLY A 184 11.78 19.71 -5.54
N TYR A 185 10.50 19.94 -5.84
CA TYR A 185 10.07 20.68 -7.04
C TYR A 185 8.96 21.67 -6.72
N ALA A 186 8.88 22.74 -7.52
CA ALA A 186 7.89 23.80 -7.34
C ALA A 186 6.44 23.30 -7.33
N THR A 187 6.13 22.33 -8.20
CA THR A 187 4.80 21.72 -8.32
C THR A 187 4.41 20.87 -7.11
N GLY A 188 5.34 20.08 -6.57
CA GLY A 188 5.13 19.34 -5.33
C GLY A 188 5.00 20.27 -4.12
N ASN A 189 5.79 21.34 -4.09
CA ASN A 189 5.73 22.34 -3.04
C ASN A 189 4.38 23.11 -3.05
N ALA A 190 3.80 23.37 -4.23
CA ALA A 190 2.47 23.97 -4.36
C ALA A 190 1.39 23.09 -3.71
N LEU A 191 1.42 21.77 -3.93
CA LEU A 191 0.50 20.83 -3.28
C LEU A 191 0.69 20.81 -1.75
N SER A 192 1.93 20.81 -1.28
CA SER A 192 2.21 20.85 0.17
C SER A 192 1.66 22.12 0.85
N LYS A 193 1.79 23.28 0.20
CA LYS A 193 1.30 24.56 0.74
C LYS A 193 -0.21 24.63 0.91
N ILE A 194 -0.97 23.85 0.16
CA ILE A 194 -2.43 23.79 0.25
C ILE A 194 -2.93 22.65 1.15
N GLY A 195 -2.04 22.03 1.95
CA GLY A 195 -2.41 21.03 2.94
C GLY A 195 -2.43 19.58 2.43
N VAL A 196 -1.96 19.32 1.21
CA VAL A 196 -1.85 17.93 0.68
C VAL A 196 -0.75 17.17 1.43
N ILE A 197 -1.05 15.98 1.89
CA ILE A 197 -0.16 15.11 2.66
C ILE A 197 0.64 14.22 1.70
N SER A 198 1.95 14.03 1.97
CA SER A 198 2.76 13.08 1.22
C SER A 198 2.42 11.65 1.61
N GLY A 199 2.15 10.79 0.62
CA GLY A 199 2.05 9.35 0.79
C GLY A 199 3.41 8.67 0.95
N ASN A 200 4.52 9.41 0.87
CA ASN A 200 5.88 8.89 0.90
C ASN A 200 6.06 7.73 -0.10
N ASP A 201 6.51 6.58 0.38
CA ASP A 201 6.75 5.36 -0.41
C ASP A 201 5.62 4.32 -0.28
N MET A 202 4.45 4.72 0.25
CA MET A 202 3.30 3.84 0.35
C MET A 202 2.76 3.44 -1.02
N THR A 203 2.34 2.19 -1.14
CA THR A 203 1.52 1.76 -2.28
C THR A 203 0.13 2.40 -2.22
N LEU A 204 -0.57 2.45 -3.34
CA LEU A 204 -1.95 2.96 -3.36
C LEU A 204 -2.84 2.21 -2.36
N GLU A 205 -2.71 0.88 -2.33
CA GLU A 205 -3.49 0.00 -1.47
C GLU A 205 -3.19 0.25 0.02
N ALA A 206 -1.92 0.53 0.35
CA ALA A 206 -1.54 0.89 1.72
C ALA A 206 -2.14 2.24 2.12
N THR A 207 -2.10 3.21 1.22
CA THR A 207 -2.69 4.55 1.45
C THR A 207 -4.20 4.49 1.62
N LEU A 208 -4.89 3.65 0.82
CA LEU A 208 -6.35 3.46 0.92
C LEU A 208 -6.79 2.79 2.23
N THR A 209 -5.90 2.02 2.86
CA THR A 209 -6.25 1.21 4.04
C THR A 209 -5.75 1.80 5.36
N LYS A 210 -4.86 2.76 5.30
CA LYS A 210 -4.34 3.51 6.44
C LYS A 210 -5.23 4.68 6.80
#